data_b0f5ff808ef63ad9bf46e9a656e74152
#
_entry.id   b0f5ff808ef63ad9bf46e9a656e74152
#
_cell.length_a   1.000
_cell.length_b   1.000
_cell.length_c   1.000
_cell.angle_alpha   90.00
_cell.angle_beta   90.00
_cell.angle_gamma   90.00
#
_symmetry.space_group_name_H-M   'P 1'
#
loop_
_entity.id
_entity.type
_entity.pdbx_description
1 polymer ?
#
loop_
_entity_poly.entity_id
_entity_poly.type
_entity_poly.pdbx_seq_one_letter_code
_entity_poly.pdbx_strand_id
1 'polypeptide(L)'
;LFVLIFLANITFSIFLEIRAKLKLDKLTILSSPTAKAVRSGKQVDIPVEQIVVDDILILSAGQQVPADCVSLEGNAELNESLLTGESVPIKKEAGEFVYAGSFVASGKVAVRVEKIGEDTYISQLTARAKKYKRPNSEIMNSITAFIRAIGIAIVPIAILMFFNNMGDAWTQIGE
;
A
#
# COMPACT_ATOMS: atom_id res chain seq x y z
N LEU A 1 21.02 -34.99 9.79
CA LEU A 1 19.55 -35.11 9.59
C LEU A 1 18.83 -33.78 9.81
N PHE A 2 19.04 -33.10 10.96
CA PHE A 2 18.36 -31.84 11.29
C PHE A 2 18.59 -30.74 10.26
N VAL A 3 19.80 -30.53 9.76
CA VAL A 3 20.14 -29.52 8.77
C VAL A 3 19.37 -29.74 7.46
N LEU A 4 19.22 -31.01 7.05
CA LEU A 4 18.49 -31.36 5.83
C LEU A 4 16.99 -31.05 5.94
N ILE A 5 16.38 -31.35 7.10
CA ILE A 5 14.99 -31.01 7.39
C ILE A 5 14.80 -29.50 7.42
N PHE A 6 15.73 -28.77 8.03
CA PHE A 6 15.69 -27.30 8.09
C PHE A 6 15.76 -26.67 6.70
N LEU A 7 16.70 -27.12 5.86
CA LEU A 7 16.81 -26.65 4.47
C LEU A 7 15.58 -27.00 3.64
N ALA A 8 15.01 -28.19 3.80
CA ALA A 8 13.78 -28.58 3.12
C ALA A 8 12.61 -27.69 3.52
N ASN A 9 12.44 -27.37 4.81
CA ASN A 9 11.40 -26.48 5.30
C ASN A 9 11.53 -25.06 4.73
N ILE A 10 12.75 -24.50 4.72
CA ILE A 10 12.99 -23.16 4.14
C ILE A 10 12.65 -23.16 2.65
N THR A 11 13.13 -24.14 1.90
CA THR A 11 12.89 -24.23 0.45
C THR A 11 11.39 -24.36 0.16
N PHE A 12 10.67 -25.17 0.93
CA PHE A 12 9.24 -25.35 0.78
C PHE A 12 8.46 -24.06 1.12
N SER A 13 8.85 -23.35 2.18
CA SER A 13 8.25 -22.08 2.57
C SER A 13 8.41 -21.02 1.49
N ILE A 14 9.63 -20.86 0.95
CA ILE A 14 9.91 -19.93 -0.15
C ILE A 14 9.10 -20.28 -1.39
N PHE A 15 9.01 -21.56 -1.73
CA PHE A 15 8.23 -22.02 -2.88
C PHE A 15 6.74 -21.69 -2.73
N LEU A 16 6.15 -21.92 -1.55
CA LEU A 16 4.76 -21.59 -1.28
C LEU A 16 4.50 -20.09 -1.35
N GLU A 17 5.42 -19.28 -0.79
CA GLU A 17 5.31 -17.82 -0.80
C GLU A 17 5.33 -17.27 -2.23
N ILE A 18 6.29 -17.70 -3.05
CA ILE A 18 6.37 -17.30 -4.46
C ILE A 18 5.09 -17.70 -5.21
N ARG A 19 4.61 -18.93 -5.01
CA ARG A 19 3.40 -19.41 -5.67
C ARG A 19 2.16 -18.64 -5.23
N ALA A 20 2.05 -18.27 -3.96
CA ALA A 20 0.96 -17.46 -3.43
C ALA A 20 0.99 -16.05 -4.04
N LYS A 21 2.17 -15.42 -4.10
CA LYS A 21 2.36 -14.10 -4.70
C LYS A 21 1.96 -14.07 -6.17
N LEU A 22 2.43 -15.04 -6.97
CA LEU A 22 2.06 -15.13 -8.39
C LEU A 22 0.56 -15.32 -8.64
N LYS A 23 -0.16 -16.00 -7.72
CA LYS A 23 -1.61 -16.11 -7.80
C LYS A 23 -2.31 -14.81 -7.45
N LEU A 24 -1.84 -14.09 -6.42
CA LEU A 24 -2.38 -12.80 -6.03
C LEU A 24 -2.18 -11.74 -7.12
N ASP A 25 -1.00 -11.68 -7.73
CA ASP A 25 -0.71 -10.76 -8.84
C ASP A 25 -1.67 -10.96 -10.02
N LYS A 26 -1.99 -12.21 -10.36
CA LYS A 26 -2.99 -12.52 -11.41
C LYS A 26 -4.40 -12.04 -11.06
N LEU A 27 -4.81 -12.13 -9.80
CA LEU A 27 -6.12 -11.67 -9.34
C LEU A 27 -6.20 -10.14 -9.32
N THR A 28 -5.12 -9.47 -8.96
CA THR A 28 -5.04 -8.00 -8.96
C THR A 28 -5.23 -7.42 -10.36
N ILE A 29 -4.64 -8.03 -11.39
CA ILE A 29 -4.82 -7.61 -12.80
C ILE A 29 -6.29 -7.70 -13.22
N LEU A 30 -7.03 -8.71 -12.78
CA LEU A 30 -8.45 -8.89 -13.11
C LEU A 30 -9.38 -7.92 -12.36
N SER A 31 -8.91 -7.33 -11.27
CA SER A 31 -9.68 -6.41 -10.43
C SER A 31 -9.21 -4.96 -10.52
N SER A 32 -8.29 -4.64 -11.45
CA SER A 32 -7.83 -3.26 -11.63
C SER A 32 -8.99 -2.34 -11.98
N PRO A 33 -9.22 -1.28 -11.21
CA PRO A 33 -10.28 -0.33 -11.50
C PRO A 33 -10.03 0.34 -12.85
N THR A 34 -11.10 0.46 -13.66
CA THR A 34 -11.04 1.12 -14.96
C THR A 34 -11.80 2.43 -14.93
N ALA A 35 -11.37 3.38 -15.75
CA ALA A 35 -12.05 4.64 -15.99
C ALA A 35 -12.41 4.79 -17.47
N LYS A 36 -13.53 5.44 -17.75
CA LYS A 36 -13.94 5.77 -19.12
C LYS A 36 -13.30 7.08 -19.54
N ALA A 37 -12.31 7.00 -20.43
CA ALA A 37 -11.66 8.15 -21.01
C ALA A 37 -12.19 8.46 -22.42
N VAL A 38 -12.22 9.72 -22.82
CA VAL A 38 -12.51 10.16 -24.17
C VAL A 38 -11.21 10.51 -24.87
N ARG A 39 -10.74 9.63 -25.76
CA ARG A 39 -9.52 9.85 -26.55
C ARG A 39 -9.86 9.80 -28.04
N SER A 40 -9.39 10.77 -28.80
CA SER A 40 -9.69 10.89 -30.24
C SER A 40 -11.19 10.84 -30.57
N GLY A 41 -12.03 11.43 -29.70
CA GLY A 41 -13.48 11.47 -29.87
C GLY A 41 -14.21 10.17 -29.58
N LYS A 42 -13.53 9.14 -29.07
CA LYS A 42 -14.11 7.84 -28.70
C LYS A 42 -13.97 7.59 -27.20
N GLN A 43 -15.00 6.97 -26.62
CA GLN A 43 -14.93 6.49 -25.25
C GLN A 43 -14.19 5.15 -25.21
N VAL A 44 -13.17 5.06 -24.37
CA VAL A 44 -12.34 3.86 -24.18
C VAL A 44 -12.22 3.61 -22.68
N ASP A 45 -12.39 2.36 -22.27
CA ASP A 45 -12.11 1.96 -20.89
C ASP A 45 -10.59 1.76 -20.73
N ILE A 46 -9.99 2.52 -19.82
CA ILE A 46 -8.56 2.46 -19.52
C ILE A 46 -8.34 2.11 -18.05
N PRO A 47 -7.29 1.34 -17.70
CA PRO A 47 -6.85 1.18 -16.32
C PRO A 47 -6.53 2.53 -15.67
N VAL A 48 -6.85 2.68 -14.39
CA VAL A 48 -6.61 3.94 -13.66
C VAL A 48 -5.14 4.36 -13.72
N GLU A 49 -4.20 3.40 -13.75
CA GLU A 49 -2.76 3.67 -13.85
C GLU A 49 -2.33 4.26 -15.21
N GLN A 50 -3.18 4.20 -16.21
CA GLN A 50 -2.91 4.74 -17.56
C GLN A 50 -3.56 6.10 -17.82
N ILE A 51 -4.18 6.69 -16.78
CA ILE A 51 -4.71 8.04 -16.83
C ILE A 51 -3.54 9.02 -16.88
N VAL A 52 -3.64 10.01 -17.76
CA VAL A 52 -2.67 11.10 -17.88
C VAL A 52 -3.35 12.46 -17.65
N VAL A 53 -2.55 13.47 -17.35
CA VAL A 53 -3.03 14.86 -17.25
C VAL A 53 -3.65 15.26 -18.60
N ASP A 54 -4.69 16.07 -18.54
CA ASP A 54 -5.54 16.50 -19.67
C ASP A 54 -6.44 15.41 -20.28
N ASP A 55 -6.45 14.18 -19.79
CA ASP A 55 -7.46 13.20 -20.16
C ASP A 55 -8.87 13.70 -19.78
N ILE A 56 -9.84 13.48 -20.66
CA ILE A 56 -11.24 13.71 -20.34
C ILE A 56 -11.85 12.38 -19.89
N LEU A 57 -12.32 12.35 -18.64
CA LEU A 57 -12.98 11.19 -18.07
C LEU A 57 -14.48 11.41 -17.98
N ILE A 58 -15.23 10.33 -18.18
CA ILE A 58 -16.68 10.28 -17.97
C ILE A 58 -16.95 9.50 -16.70
N LEU A 59 -17.42 10.20 -15.68
CA LEU A 59 -17.74 9.63 -14.39
C LEU A 59 -19.25 9.47 -14.24
N SER A 60 -19.70 8.35 -13.73
CA SER A 60 -21.11 8.01 -13.52
C SER A 60 -21.36 7.58 -12.08
N ALA A 61 -22.61 7.60 -11.64
CA ALA A 61 -23.01 7.18 -10.30
C ALA A 61 -22.40 5.84 -9.90
N GLY A 62 -21.88 5.75 -8.66
CA GLY A 62 -21.21 4.60 -8.09
C GLY A 62 -19.72 4.50 -8.40
N GLN A 63 -19.17 5.37 -9.26
CA GLN A 63 -17.74 5.36 -9.58
C GLN A 63 -16.96 6.27 -8.63
N GLN A 64 -15.75 5.84 -8.30
CA GLN A 64 -14.78 6.65 -7.57
C GLN A 64 -13.99 7.52 -8.55
N VAL A 65 -13.73 8.75 -8.16
CA VAL A 65 -12.90 9.69 -8.92
C VAL A 65 -11.43 9.27 -8.80
N PRO A 66 -10.75 8.94 -9.91
CA PRO A 66 -9.40 8.35 -9.86
C PRO A 66 -8.27 9.38 -9.75
N ALA A 67 -8.54 10.65 -10.05
CA ALA A 67 -7.54 11.72 -10.12
C ALA A 67 -8.18 13.06 -9.73
N ASP A 68 -7.38 14.08 -9.43
CA ASP A 68 -7.92 15.43 -9.25
C ASP A 68 -8.27 16.02 -10.62
N CYS A 69 -9.50 16.43 -10.75
CA CYS A 69 -10.09 16.84 -12.02
C CYS A 69 -10.82 18.18 -11.89
N VAL A 70 -11.15 18.79 -13.03
CA VAL A 70 -12.07 19.90 -13.15
C VAL A 70 -13.30 19.46 -13.94
N SER A 71 -14.48 19.74 -13.43
CA SER A 71 -15.74 19.48 -14.11
C SER A 71 -15.84 20.30 -15.38
N LEU A 72 -16.12 19.66 -16.51
CA LEU A 72 -16.33 20.34 -17.79
C LEU A 72 -17.81 20.55 -18.06
N GLU A 73 -18.57 19.47 -17.99
CA GLU A 73 -20.00 19.49 -18.31
C GLU A 73 -20.71 18.31 -17.61
N GLY A 74 -21.99 18.48 -17.35
CA GLY A 74 -22.83 17.46 -16.73
C GLY A 74 -23.41 17.91 -15.40
N ASN A 75 -24.13 17.00 -14.76
CA ASN A 75 -24.79 17.25 -13.50
C ASN A 75 -24.59 16.01 -12.61
N ALA A 76 -23.72 16.16 -11.63
CA ALA A 76 -23.41 15.07 -10.71
C ALA A 76 -23.33 15.60 -9.28
N GLU A 77 -23.74 14.74 -8.35
CA GLU A 77 -23.53 14.94 -6.93
C GLU A 77 -22.38 14.07 -6.48
N LEU A 78 -21.41 14.64 -5.82
CA LEU A 78 -20.22 13.96 -5.33
C LEU A 78 -20.21 13.87 -3.81
N ASN A 79 -19.88 12.71 -3.32
CA ASN A 79 -19.63 12.48 -1.90
C ASN A 79 -18.12 12.62 -1.65
N GLU A 80 -17.73 13.66 -0.92
CA GLU A 80 -16.35 13.99 -0.59
C GLU A 80 -15.98 13.58 0.85
N SER A 81 -16.71 12.64 1.46
CA SER A 81 -16.54 12.25 2.87
C SER A 81 -15.14 11.74 3.22
N LEU A 82 -14.43 11.14 2.28
CA LEU A 82 -13.03 10.73 2.49
C LEU A 82 -12.07 11.90 2.67
N LEU A 83 -12.44 13.09 2.22
CA LEU A 83 -11.62 14.31 2.28
C LEU A 83 -12.07 15.23 3.41
N THR A 84 -13.37 15.44 3.54
CA THR A 84 -13.98 16.41 4.46
C THR A 84 -14.52 15.78 5.75
N GLY A 85 -14.78 14.47 5.73
CA GLY A 85 -15.50 13.76 6.80
C GLY A 85 -17.02 13.91 6.73
N GLU A 86 -17.55 14.74 5.83
CA GLU A 86 -18.98 14.99 5.67
C GLU A 86 -19.57 14.09 4.58
N SER A 87 -20.63 13.36 4.91
CA SER A 87 -21.26 12.39 3.99
C SER A 87 -22.34 12.99 3.10
N VAL A 88 -22.63 14.29 3.21
CA VAL A 88 -23.66 14.95 2.39
C VAL A 88 -23.11 15.14 0.97
N PRO A 89 -23.78 14.60 -0.06
CA PRO A 89 -23.36 14.83 -1.44
C PRO A 89 -23.43 16.29 -1.84
N ILE A 90 -22.41 16.77 -2.55
CA ILE A 90 -22.30 18.15 -3.02
C ILE A 90 -22.50 18.14 -4.53
N LYS A 91 -23.42 18.98 -5.02
CA LYS A 91 -23.61 19.19 -6.44
C LYS A 91 -22.40 19.93 -7.01
N LYS A 92 -21.83 19.43 -8.09
CA LYS A 92 -20.72 20.07 -8.81
C LYS A 92 -21.19 20.69 -10.10
N GLU A 93 -20.79 21.93 -10.29
CA GLU A 93 -21.04 22.71 -11.50
C GLU A 93 -19.81 22.69 -12.43
N ALA A 94 -19.99 23.11 -13.68
CA ALA A 94 -18.88 23.21 -14.62
C ALA A 94 -17.83 24.22 -14.12
N GLY A 95 -16.55 23.84 -14.21
CA GLY A 95 -15.42 24.63 -13.70
C GLY A 95 -15.02 24.33 -12.26
N GLU A 96 -15.79 23.56 -11.51
CA GLU A 96 -15.47 23.21 -10.13
C GLU A 96 -14.50 22.03 -10.03
N PHE A 97 -13.68 22.04 -8.97
CA PHE A 97 -12.76 20.94 -8.69
C PHE A 97 -13.50 19.70 -8.18
N VAL A 98 -13.06 18.56 -8.69
CA VAL A 98 -13.49 17.21 -8.32
C VAL A 98 -12.25 16.45 -7.86
N TYR A 99 -12.19 16.13 -6.58
CA TYR A 99 -10.99 15.57 -5.98
C TYR A 99 -10.93 14.04 -6.09
N ALA A 100 -9.73 13.52 -6.27
CA ALA A 100 -9.45 12.08 -6.22
C ALA A 100 -9.95 11.48 -4.90
N GLY A 101 -10.52 10.26 -4.98
CA GLY A 101 -11.07 9.57 -3.81
C GLY A 101 -12.54 9.86 -3.53
N SER A 102 -13.12 10.94 -4.08
CA SER A 102 -14.56 11.21 -3.99
C SER A 102 -15.36 10.15 -4.76
N PHE A 103 -16.64 9.98 -4.41
CA PHE A 103 -17.56 9.09 -5.12
C PHE A 103 -18.67 9.88 -5.81
N VAL A 104 -19.01 9.50 -7.01
CA VAL A 104 -20.20 10.02 -7.69
C VAL A 104 -21.43 9.38 -7.07
N ALA A 105 -22.18 10.14 -6.28
CA ALA A 105 -23.39 9.68 -5.61
C ALA A 105 -24.57 9.57 -6.58
N SER A 106 -24.73 10.56 -7.46
CA SER A 106 -25.78 10.57 -8.49
C SER A 106 -25.33 11.33 -9.74
N GLY A 107 -25.98 11.04 -10.87
CA GLY A 107 -25.75 11.73 -12.13
C GLY A 107 -24.56 11.22 -12.95
N LYS A 108 -24.10 12.10 -13.87
CA LYS A 108 -22.98 11.84 -14.77
C LYS A 108 -22.28 13.16 -15.08
N VAL A 109 -20.96 13.14 -15.10
CA VAL A 109 -20.12 14.33 -15.31
C VAL A 109 -18.93 14.00 -16.20
N ALA A 110 -18.60 14.89 -17.12
CA ALA A 110 -17.35 14.87 -17.86
C ALA A 110 -16.35 15.77 -17.11
N VAL A 111 -15.17 15.24 -16.84
CA VAL A 111 -14.13 15.93 -16.09
C VAL A 111 -12.80 15.87 -16.84
N ARG A 112 -11.99 16.91 -16.70
CA ARG A 112 -10.62 16.95 -17.21
C ARG A 112 -9.65 16.70 -16.07
N VAL A 113 -8.70 15.81 -16.25
CA VAL A 113 -7.67 15.46 -15.29
C VAL A 113 -6.65 16.58 -15.16
N GLU A 114 -6.42 17.07 -13.94
CA GLU A 114 -5.43 18.10 -13.63
C GLU A 114 -4.20 17.53 -12.90
N LYS A 115 -4.42 16.58 -11.96
CA LYS A 115 -3.34 15.96 -11.19
C LYS A 115 -3.59 14.48 -11.00
N ILE A 116 -2.49 13.69 -11.04
CA ILE A 116 -2.51 12.23 -10.92
C ILE A 116 -1.56 11.75 -9.82
N GLY A 117 -1.78 10.55 -9.32
CA GLY A 117 -0.86 9.84 -8.43
C GLY A 117 -0.52 10.60 -7.15
N GLU A 118 0.77 10.86 -6.94
CA GLU A 118 1.26 11.53 -5.72
C GLU A 118 0.92 13.01 -5.65
N ASP A 119 0.65 13.66 -6.79
CA ASP A 119 0.32 15.07 -6.87
C ASP A 119 -1.14 15.37 -6.52
N THR A 120 -1.98 14.35 -6.36
CA THR A 120 -3.37 14.51 -5.95
C THR A 120 -3.49 15.04 -4.53
N TYR A 121 -4.56 15.79 -4.26
CA TYR A 121 -4.82 16.39 -2.95
C TYR A 121 -4.85 15.35 -1.83
N ILE A 122 -5.52 14.21 -2.06
CA ILE A 122 -5.59 13.12 -1.06
C ILE A 122 -4.23 12.49 -0.78
N SER A 123 -3.38 12.32 -1.80
CA SER A 123 -2.02 11.79 -1.64
C SER A 123 -1.15 12.73 -0.82
N GLN A 124 -1.21 14.03 -1.10
CA GLN A 124 -0.49 15.06 -0.34
C GLN A 124 -0.97 15.13 1.12
N LEU A 125 -2.28 15.05 1.35
CA LEU A 125 -2.86 15.02 2.70
C LEU A 125 -2.37 13.81 3.47
N THR A 126 -2.41 12.63 2.85
CA THR A 126 -1.92 11.36 3.44
C THR A 126 -0.42 11.41 3.72
N ALA A 127 0.38 11.97 2.80
CA ALA A 127 1.82 12.14 2.99
C ALA A 127 2.16 13.05 4.18
N ARG A 128 1.38 14.14 4.37
CA ARG A 128 1.50 15.03 5.55
C ARG A 128 1.13 14.31 6.84
N ALA A 129 0.07 13.50 6.83
CA ALA A 129 -0.34 12.70 7.98
C ALA A 129 0.71 11.63 8.34
N LYS A 130 1.33 10.97 7.36
CA LYS A 130 2.42 10.01 7.55
C LYS A 130 3.71 10.61 8.08
N LYS A 131 3.98 11.90 7.80
CA LYS A 131 5.12 12.63 8.39
C LYS A 131 4.96 12.89 9.88
N TYR A 132 3.79 12.66 10.45
CA TYR A 132 3.62 12.68 11.90
C TYR A 132 4.52 11.59 12.51
N LYS A 133 5.63 12.06 13.09
CA LYS A 133 6.64 11.22 13.75
C LYS A 133 5.91 10.34 14.76
N ARG A 134 6.00 9.03 14.62
CA ARG A 134 5.51 8.10 15.65
C ARG A 134 6.09 8.60 16.98
N PRO A 135 5.27 8.92 17.98
CA PRO A 135 5.81 9.26 19.28
C PRO A 135 6.70 8.09 19.70
N ASN A 136 7.96 8.37 20.07
CA ASN A 136 8.85 7.37 20.66
C ASN A 136 8.13 6.82 21.88
N SER A 137 7.50 5.67 21.72
CA SER A 137 6.87 5.00 22.86
C SER A 137 7.99 4.60 23.81
N GLU A 138 7.97 5.11 25.03
CA GLU A 138 8.91 4.72 26.10
C GLU A 138 8.93 3.20 26.27
N ILE A 139 7.76 2.57 26.08
CA ILE A 139 7.60 1.11 26.11
C ILE A 139 8.43 0.46 25.01
N MET A 140 8.40 0.97 23.77
CA MET A 140 9.19 0.42 22.66
C MET A 140 10.69 0.57 22.89
N ASN A 141 11.13 1.70 23.45
CA ASN A 141 12.53 1.93 23.80
C ASN A 141 12.99 0.99 24.92
N SER A 142 12.13 0.77 25.92
CA SER A 142 12.42 -0.16 27.02
C SER A 142 12.49 -1.61 26.53
N ILE A 143 11.57 -2.04 25.66
CA ILE A 143 11.60 -3.38 25.06
C ILE A 143 12.87 -3.56 24.22
N THR A 144 13.23 -2.57 23.41
CA THR A 144 14.42 -2.63 22.55
C THR A 144 15.70 -2.67 23.40
N ALA A 145 15.77 -1.91 24.49
CA ALA A 145 16.89 -1.95 25.43
C ALA A 145 17.00 -3.31 26.13
N PHE A 146 15.88 -3.90 26.52
CA PHE A 146 15.82 -5.23 27.14
C PHE A 146 16.28 -6.33 26.15
N ILE A 147 15.79 -6.33 24.91
CA ILE A 147 16.21 -7.29 23.88
C ILE A 147 17.71 -7.14 23.59
N ARG A 148 18.22 -5.92 23.52
CA ARG A 148 19.66 -5.65 23.33
C ARG A 148 20.50 -6.19 24.48
N ALA A 149 20.07 -5.97 25.72
CA ALA A 149 20.76 -6.47 26.90
C ALA A 149 20.83 -8.01 26.92
N ILE A 150 19.72 -8.69 26.60
CA ILE A 150 19.67 -10.16 26.46
C ILE A 150 20.60 -10.62 25.34
N GLY A 151 20.58 -9.97 24.17
CA GLY A 151 21.44 -10.30 23.04
C GLY A 151 22.93 -10.21 23.40
N ILE A 152 23.33 -9.16 24.13
CA ILE A 152 24.70 -8.97 24.59
C ILE A 152 25.08 -10.06 25.62
N ALA A 153 24.16 -10.48 26.49
CA ALA A 153 24.42 -11.50 27.51
C ALA A 153 24.51 -12.91 26.91
N ILE A 154 23.73 -13.23 25.88
CA ILE A 154 23.73 -14.57 25.25
C ILE A 154 25.05 -14.86 24.52
N VAL A 155 25.67 -13.87 23.87
CA VAL A 155 26.90 -14.08 23.11
C VAL A 155 28.05 -14.61 23.96
N PRO A 156 28.43 -14.02 25.11
CA PRO A 156 29.50 -14.57 25.96
C PRO A 156 29.15 -15.92 26.55
N ILE A 157 27.87 -16.18 26.89
CA ILE A 157 27.42 -17.46 27.38
C ILE A 157 27.60 -18.55 26.31
N ALA A 158 27.20 -18.26 25.07
CA ALA A 158 27.37 -19.18 23.95
C ALA A 158 28.85 -19.49 23.68
N ILE A 159 29.73 -18.48 23.75
CA ILE A 159 31.19 -18.64 23.62
C ILE A 159 31.74 -19.52 24.75
N LEU A 160 31.35 -19.27 26.00
CA LEU A 160 31.75 -20.07 27.13
C LEU A 160 31.31 -21.54 27.01
N MET A 161 30.05 -21.76 26.62
CA MET A 161 29.53 -23.11 26.36
C MET A 161 30.28 -23.83 25.22
N PHE A 162 30.60 -23.09 24.15
CA PHE A 162 31.35 -23.62 23.03
C PHE A 162 32.76 -24.10 23.45
N PHE A 163 33.51 -23.29 24.21
CA PHE A 163 34.83 -23.65 24.69
C PHE A 163 34.79 -24.78 25.73
N ASN A 164 33.79 -24.79 26.63
CA ASN A 164 33.63 -25.88 27.59
C ASN A 164 33.34 -27.22 26.89
N ASN A 165 32.43 -27.19 25.91
CA ASN A 165 32.09 -28.40 25.16
C ASN A 165 33.24 -28.90 24.25
N MET A 166 34.08 -28.00 23.73
CA MET A 166 35.31 -28.37 23.01
C MET A 166 36.33 -29.00 23.96
N GLY A 167 36.47 -28.53 25.20
CA GLY A 167 37.33 -29.13 26.21
C GLY A 167 36.96 -30.61 26.48
N ASP A 168 35.67 -30.87 26.67
CA ASP A 168 35.18 -32.24 26.90
C ASP A 168 35.37 -33.16 25.69
N ALA A 169 35.25 -32.62 24.47
CA ALA A 169 35.50 -33.37 23.25
C ALA A 169 36.98 -33.80 23.08
N TRP A 170 37.92 -32.96 23.48
CA TRP A 170 39.37 -33.30 23.46
C TRP A 170 39.76 -34.32 24.52
N THR A 171 39.12 -34.34 25.69
CA THR A 171 39.37 -35.33 26.74
C THR A 171 38.88 -36.72 26.36
N GLN A 172 37.77 -36.85 25.61
CA GLN A 172 37.23 -38.11 25.10
C GLN A 172 38.00 -38.72 23.91
N ILE A 173 38.80 -37.94 23.19
CA ILE A 173 39.61 -38.43 22.05
C ILE A 173 41.00 -38.89 22.53
N GLY A 174 41.41 -38.53 23.75
CA GLY A 174 42.71 -38.82 24.33
C GLY A 174 42.77 -40.09 25.19
N GLU A 175 41.64 -40.83 25.37
CA GLU A 175 41.58 -42.20 25.94
C GLU A 175 41.42 -43.24 24.81
#